data_48d8789fe38e5fe7aebcf639b2866555
#
_entry.id   48d8789fe38e5fe7aebcf639b2866555
#
_cell.length_a   1.000
_cell.length_b   1.000
_cell.length_c   1.000
_cell.angle_alpha   90.00
_cell.angle_beta   90.00
_cell.angle_gamma   90.00
#
_symmetry.space_group_name_H-M   'P 1'
#
loop_
_entity.id
_entity.type
_entity.pdbx_description
1 polymer ?
#
loop_
_entity_poly.entity_id
_entity_poly.type
_entity_poly.pdbx_seq_one_letter_code
_entity_poly.pdbx_strand_id
1 'polypeptide(L)'
;MNNADEIIKYLDMSKHPEGGFFKETYRSGETIKHQYLPKRFTIDHAFSTAIYFLLKQGEFSALHTIKQEEIWHFYSGAPIDIHMIHPNGDYEPIHLGNDILNGEIPQGIVPAGSVFGATVCDNSKYDYSLVGCTVAPGFEFEDFT
;
A
#
# COMPACT_ATOMS: atom_id res chain seq x y z
N MET A 1 -22.30 1.74 4.11
CA MET A 1 -22.66 2.06 2.81
C MET A 1 -21.56 2.82 2.07
N ASN A 2 -21.87 3.75 1.24
CA ASN A 2 -20.90 4.35 0.30
C ASN A 2 -20.32 5.63 0.85
N ASN A 3 -19.21 5.53 1.56
CA ASN A 3 -18.66 6.63 2.31
C ASN A 3 -17.22 6.99 1.92
N ALA A 4 -16.78 6.58 0.71
CA ALA A 4 -15.41 6.83 0.29
C ALA A 4 -15.04 8.31 0.39
N ASP A 5 -15.87 9.20 -0.18
CA ASP A 5 -15.58 10.63 -0.19
C ASP A 5 -15.57 11.24 1.21
N GLU A 6 -16.43 10.76 2.10
CA GLU A 6 -16.44 11.22 3.49
C GLU A 6 -15.16 10.80 4.23
N ILE A 7 -14.72 9.57 4.01
CA ILE A 7 -13.50 9.07 4.64
C ILE A 7 -12.29 9.86 4.14
N ILE A 8 -12.21 10.10 2.84
CA ILE A 8 -11.13 10.89 2.24
C ILE A 8 -11.06 12.28 2.89
N LYS A 9 -12.21 12.90 3.08
CA LYS A 9 -12.30 14.22 3.71
C LYS A 9 -11.91 14.17 5.17
N TYR A 10 -12.45 13.21 5.92
CA TYR A 10 -12.19 13.08 7.36
C TYR A 10 -10.72 12.81 7.65
N LEU A 11 -10.08 11.97 6.86
CA LEU A 11 -8.68 11.61 7.03
C LEU A 11 -7.73 12.57 6.33
N ASP A 12 -8.27 13.60 5.65
CA ASP A 12 -7.47 14.60 4.92
C ASP A 12 -6.52 13.93 3.92
N MET A 13 -7.06 13.03 3.13
CA MET A 13 -6.28 12.26 2.15
C MET A 13 -6.08 13.05 0.87
N SER A 14 -4.95 12.82 0.22
CA SER A 14 -4.57 13.41 -1.07
C SER A 14 -4.52 12.33 -2.14
N LYS A 15 -4.60 12.74 -3.40
CA LYS A 15 -4.48 11.79 -4.52
C LYS A 15 -3.09 11.17 -4.55
N HIS A 16 -3.06 9.86 -4.76
CA HIS A 16 -1.81 9.12 -4.94
C HIS A 16 -1.41 9.15 -6.43
N PRO A 17 -0.11 9.29 -6.75
CA PRO A 17 0.34 9.33 -8.15
C PRO A 17 -0.06 8.10 -8.98
N GLU A 18 -0.15 6.93 -8.38
CA GLU A 18 -0.48 5.68 -9.06
C GLU A 18 -1.96 5.33 -9.02
N GLY A 19 -2.77 6.18 -8.42
CA GLY A 19 -4.20 5.98 -8.26
C GLY A 19 -4.59 5.83 -6.79
N GLY A 20 -5.84 6.14 -6.48
CA GLY A 20 -6.32 6.12 -5.11
C GLY A 20 -5.91 7.37 -4.32
N PHE A 21 -6.09 7.28 -3.02
CA PHE A 21 -5.84 8.39 -2.09
C PHE A 21 -4.99 7.89 -0.93
N PHE A 22 -4.17 8.78 -0.37
CA PHE A 22 -3.29 8.41 0.74
C PHE A 22 -3.12 9.54 1.73
N LYS A 23 -2.68 9.17 2.94
CA LYS A 23 -2.29 10.11 3.97
C LYS A 23 -1.12 9.52 4.74
N GLU A 24 0.01 10.20 4.77
CA GLU A 24 1.11 9.78 5.63
C GLU A 24 0.70 10.04 7.09
N THR A 25 0.64 8.97 7.87
CA THR A 25 0.22 9.03 9.28
C THR A 25 1.41 9.05 10.23
N TYR A 26 2.55 8.53 9.78
CA TYR A 26 3.73 8.42 10.62
C TYR A 26 5.00 8.50 9.77
N ARG A 27 5.93 9.25 10.28
CA ARG A 27 7.32 9.26 9.81
C ARG A 27 8.22 9.32 11.03
N SER A 28 9.11 8.35 11.16
CA SER A 28 10.05 8.34 12.28
C SER A 28 10.91 9.62 12.29
N GLY A 29 11.12 10.17 13.46
CA GLY A 29 12.02 11.31 13.65
C GLY A 29 13.50 10.95 13.57
N GLU A 30 13.83 9.66 13.58
CA GLU A 30 15.20 9.17 13.46
C GLU A 30 15.44 8.65 12.05
N THR A 31 16.67 8.80 11.57
CA THR A 31 17.04 8.47 10.19
C THR A 31 18.24 7.52 10.16
N ILE A 32 18.33 6.78 9.06
CA ILE A 32 19.47 5.92 8.73
C ILE A 32 20.16 6.56 7.52
N LYS A 33 21.49 6.79 7.65
CA LYS A 33 22.27 7.29 6.52
C LYS A 33 22.36 6.21 5.44
N HIS A 34 22.25 6.63 4.17
CA HIS A 34 22.21 5.70 3.05
C HIS A 34 23.43 4.79 2.97
N GLN A 35 24.58 5.23 3.48
CA GLN A 35 25.79 4.39 3.49
C GLN A 35 25.64 3.14 4.34
N TYR A 36 24.68 3.11 5.28
CA TYR A 36 24.39 1.95 6.14
C TYR A 36 23.18 1.14 5.65
N LEU A 37 22.58 1.52 4.53
CA LEU A 37 21.49 0.81 3.90
C LEU A 37 22.01 -0.02 2.73
N PRO A 38 21.23 -0.99 2.25
CA PRO A 38 21.57 -1.67 1.00
C PRO A 38 21.78 -0.65 -0.13
N LYS A 39 22.65 -1.00 -1.08
CA LYS A 39 23.11 -0.08 -2.13
C LYS A 39 21.99 0.45 -3.02
N ARG A 40 20.83 -0.23 -3.08
CA ARG A 40 19.68 0.24 -3.86
C ARG A 40 19.11 1.54 -3.29
N PHE A 41 19.38 1.86 -2.04
CA PHE A 41 18.97 3.12 -1.41
C PHE A 41 20.08 4.14 -1.60
N THR A 42 19.73 5.29 -2.18
CA THR A 42 20.70 6.30 -2.58
C THR A 42 20.66 7.57 -1.73
N ILE A 43 19.65 7.68 -0.86
CA ILE A 43 19.50 8.81 0.07
C ILE A 43 19.23 8.30 1.48
N ASP A 44 19.37 9.18 2.45
CA ASP A 44 19.05 8.88 3.85
C ASP A 44 17.54 8.65 3.98
N HIS A 45 17.15 7.76 4.90
CA HIS A 45 15.74 7.38 5.11
C HIS A 45 15.38 7.44 6.58
N ALA A 46 14.14 7.84 6.88
CA ALA A 46 13.56 7.63 8.19
C ALA A 46 13.56 6.13 8.52
N PHE A 47 13.53 5.78 9.81
CA PHE A 47 13.47 4.36 10.20
C PHE A 47 12.29 3.64 9.58
N SER A 48 11.12 4.30 9.56
CA SER A 48 9.91 3.74 8.94
C SER A 48 8.90 4.84 8.68
N THR A 49 7.95 4.55 7.79
CA THR A 49 6.79 5.39 7.52
C THR A 49 5.54 4.54 7.43
N ALA A 50 4.39 5.15 7.68
CA ALA A 50 3.08 4.51 7.52
C ALA A 50 2.13 5.47 6.83
N ILE A 51 1.25 4.91 6.01
CA ILE A 51 0.18 5.67 5.35
C ILE A 51 -1.15 4.98 5.55
N TYR A 52 -2.23 5.77 5.48
CA TYR A 52 -3.54 5.25 5.05
C TYR A 52 -3.56 5.28 3.53
N PHE A 53 -4.18 4.27 2.93
CA PHE A 53 -4.41 4.22 1.49
C PHE A 53 -5.85 3.79 1.24
N LEU A 54 -6.53 4.52 0.37
CA LEU A 54 -7.93 4.25 0.01
C LEU A 54 -8.06 4.15 -1.49
N LEU A 55 -8.72 3.10 -1.94
CA LEU A 55 -9.03 2.87 -3.35
C LEU A 55 -10.54 2.75 -3.48
N LYS A 56 -11.14 3.49 -4.42
CA LYS A 56 -12.57 3.41 -4.68
C LYS A 56 -12.87 2.26 -5.64
N GLN A 57 -14.11 1.77 -5.58
CA GLN A 57 -14.58 0.82 -6.59
C GLN A 57 -14.38 1.39 -7.99
N GLY A 58 -13.87 0.56 -8.90
CA GLY A 58 -13.60 0.96 -10.27
C GLY A 58 -12.26 1.66 -10.48
N GLU A 59 -11.61 2.11 -9.42
CA GLU A 59 -10.25 2.63 -9.49
C GLU A 59 -9.23 1.50 -9.36
N PHE A 60 -8.02 1.78 -9.75
CA PHE A 60 -6.91 0.84 -9.55
C PHE A 60 -5.64 1.62 -9.17
N SER A 61 -4.76 0.94 -8.45
CA SER A 61 -3.39 1.39 -8.25
C SER A 61 -2.54 0.78 -9.34
N ALA A 62 -1.87 1.62 -10.13
CA ALA A 62 -1.08 1.17 -11.28
C ALA A 62 0.13 0.36 -10.83
N LEU A 63 0.59 -0.52 -11.69
CA LEU A 63 1.79 -1.33 -11.42
C LEU A 63 3.01 -0.43 -11.25
N HIS A 64 3.74 -0.67 -10.18
CA HIS A 64 4.93 0.10 -9.83
C HIS A 64 5.84 -0.74 -8.92
N THR A 65 7.02 -0.24 -8.64
CA THR A 65 7.94 -0.84 -7.67
C THR A 65 8.36 0.18 -6.64
N ILE A 66 8.71 -0.30 -5.45
CA ILE A 66 9.45 0.48 -4.46
C ILE A 66 10.64 -0.36 -3.97
N LYS A 67 11.60 0.30 -3.35
CA LYS A 67 12.83 -0.37 -2.92
C LYS A 67 12.67 -1.15 -1.62
N GLN A 68 11.63 -0.85 -0.85
CA GLN A 68 11.34 -1.47 0.43
C GLN A 68 10.45 -2.71 0.27
N GLU A 69 10.45 -3.55 1.30
CA GLU A 69 9.29 -4.41 1.55
C GLU A 69 8.14 -3.53 2.02
N GLU A 70 6.92 -3.88 1.63
CA GLU A 70 5.73 -3.15 2.07
C GLU A 70 4.75 -4.11 2.72
N ILE A 71 4.27 -3.74 3.91
CA ILE A 71 3.23 -4.51 4.61
C ILE A 71 1.92 -3.75 4.45
N TRP A 72 0.91 -4.45 3.95
CA TRP A 72 -0.44 -3.94 3.79
C TRP A 72 -1.32 -4.47 4.91
N HIS A 73 -2.10 -3.58 5.52
CA HIS A 73 -2.99 -3.88 6.64
C HIS A 73 -4.41 -3.52 6.25
N PHE A 74 -5.33 -4.49 6.28
CA PHE A 74 -6.72 -4.22 5.95
C PHE A 74 -7.44 -3.56 7.12
N TYR A 75 -8.15 -2.45 6.86
CA TYR A 75 -8.90 -1.76 7.90
C TYR A 75 -10.39 -1.83 7.72
N SER A 76 -10.92 -1.46 6.55
CA SER A 76 -12.38 -1.46 6.35
C SER A 76 -12.74 -1.41 4.87
N GLY A 77 -14.03 -1.67 4.60
CA GLY A 77 -14.56 -1.60 3.25
C GLY A 77 -14.53 -2.94 2.54
N ALA A 78 -14.53 -2.90 1.22
CA ALA A 78 -14.43 -4.09 0.40
C ALA A 78 -13.02 -4.68 0.46
N PRO A 79 -12.87 -5.99 0.27
CA PRO A 79 -11.54 -6.58 0.11
C PRO A 79 -10.80 -5.95 -1.08
N ILE A 80 -9.49 -5.99 -1.02
CA ILE A 80 -8.62 -5.46 -2.07
C ILE A 80 -7.67 -6.54 -2.53
N ASP A 81 -7.51 -6.69 -3.84
CA ASP A 81 -6.55 -7.62 -4.42
C ASP A 81 -5.26 -6.87 -4.74
N ILE A 82 -4.16 -7.34 -4.17
CA ILE A 82 -2.83 -6.86 -4.49
C ILE A 82 -2.25 -7.81 -5.53
N HIS A 83 -1.97 -7.29 -6.71
CA HIS A 83 -1.39 -8.06 -7.82
C HIS A 83 0.11 -7.87 -7.80
N MET A 84 0.85 -8.96 -7.60
CA MET A 84 2.31 -8.92 -7.54
C MET A 84 2.93 -9.74 -8.65
N ILE A 85 4.00 -9.19 -9.23
CA ILE A 85 4.89 -9.93 -10.12
C ILE A 85 6.25 -9.93 -9.43
N HIS A 86 6.69 -11.12 -9.01
CA HIS A 86 7.98 -11.29 -8.35
C HIS A 86 9.14 -11.03 -9.31
N PRO A 87 10.35 -10.75 -8.81
CA PRO A 87 11.51 -10.56 -9.68
C PRO A 87 11.78 -11.69 -10.67
N ASN A 88 11.39 -12.94 -10.32
CA ASN A 88 11.51 -14.09 -11.21
C ASN A 88 10.40 -14.17 -12.28
N GLY A 89 9.45 -13.23 -12.30
CA GLY A 89 8.35 -13.19 -13.25
C GLY A 89 7.07 -13.88 -12.80
N ASP A 90 7.07 -14.54 -11.65
CA ASP A 90 5.87 -15.22 -11.14
C ASP A 90 4.83 -14.21 -10.66
N TYR A 91 3.58 -14.42 -11.07
CA TYR A 91 2.44 -13.65 -10.59
C TYR A 91 1.85 -14.29 -9.34
N GLU A 92 1.63 -13.47 -8.31
CA GLU A 92 0.98 -13.91 -7.07
C GLU A 92 0.03 -12.83 -6.57
N PRO A 93 -1.29 -13.09 -6.55
CA PRO A 93 -2.25 -12.15 -5.94
C PRO A 93 -2.33 -12.37 -4.43
N ILE A 94 -2.60 -11.27 -3.70
CA ILE A 94 -2.97 -11.31 -2.29
C ILE A 94 -4.41 -10.82 -2.19
N HIS A 95 -5.30 -11.61 -1.59
CA HIS A 95 -6.67 -11.20 -1.28
C HIS A 95 -6.68 -10.64 0.14
N LEU A 96 -6.59 -9.31 0.25
CA LEU A 96 -6.50 -8.63 1.53
C LEU A 96 -7.90 -8.27 2.03
N GLY A 97 -8.22 -8.70 3.23
CA GLY A 97 -9.53 -8.45 3.84
C GLY A 97 -9.68 -9.15 5.18
N ASN A 98 -10.87 -9.10 5.74
CA ASN A 98 -11.15 -9.65 7.06
C ASN A 98 -11.90 -10.98 7.05
N ASP A 99 -12.33 -11.47 5.89
CA ASP A 99 -13.07 -12.73 5.80
C ASP A 99 -12.09 -13.92 5.76
N ILE A 100 -11.46 -14.15 6.88
CA ILE A 100 -10.34 -15.09 7.01
C ILE A 100 -10.74 -16.50 6.63
N LEU A 101 -11.94 -16.92 7.04
CA LEU A 101 -12.41 -18.28 6.77
C LEU A 101 -12.73 -18.53 5.29
N ASN A 102 -12.85 -17.48 4.50
CA ASN A 102 -13.08 -17.56 3.06
C ASN A 102 -11.85 -17.14 2.25
N GLY A 103 -10.68 -17.20 2.85
CA GLY A 103 -9.42 -17.07 2.13
C GLY A 103 -8.83 -15.66 2.07
N GLU A 104 -9.45 -14.68 2.73
CA GLU A 104 -8.87 -13.36 2.84
C GLU A 104 -7.85 -13.31 3.97
N ILE A 105 -6.84 -12.46 3.84
CA ILE A 105 -5.85 -12.24 4.89
C ILE A 105 -5.82 -10.75 5.27
N PRO A 106 -5.73 -10.43 6.58
CA PRO A 106 -5.74 -9.03 7.00
C PRO A 106 -4.38 -8.33 6.86
N GLN A 107 -3.29 -9.06 6.74
CA GLN A 107 -1.97 -8.50 6.45
C GLN A 107 -1.36 -9.19 5.24
N GLY A 108 -0.82 -8.40 4.32
CA GLY A 108 -0.12 -8.91 3.15
C GLY A 108 1.25 -8.28 3.02
N ILE A 109 2.22 -9.04 2.50
CA ILE A 109 3.58 -8.57 2.36
C ILE A 109 3.95 -8.54 0.89
N VAL A 110 4.39 -7.37 0.42
CA VAL A 110 4.94 -7.18 -0.92
C VAL A 110 6.45 -7.14 -0.78
N PRO A 111 7.17 -8.17 -1.26
CA PRO A 111 8.64 -8.19 -1.16
C PRO A 111 9.29 -7.06 -1.97
N ALA A 112 10.43 -6.59 -1.49
CA ALA A 112 11.23 -5.61 -2.22
C ALA A 112 11.54 -6.12 -3.64
N GLY A 113 11.45 -5.23 -4.63
CA GLY A 113 11.73 -5.58 -6.02
C GLY A 113 10.57 -6.18 -6.79
N SER A 114 9.43 -6.44 -6.13
CA SER A 114 8.23 -6.88 -6.82
C SER A 114 7.58 -5.71 -7.55
N VAL A 115 6.98 -6.00 -8.71
CA VAL A 115 6.07 -5.06 -9.38
C VAL A 115 4.68 -5.34 -8.85
N PHE A 116 3.99 -4.32 -8.37
CA PHE A 116 2.66 -4.54 -7.78
C PHE A 116 1.71 -3.39 -8.03
N GLY A 117 0.44 -3.72 -8.00
CA GLY A 117 -0.67 -2.78 -8.07
C GLY A 117 -1.88 -3.40 -7.37
N ALA A 118 -3.01 -2.73 -7.39
CA ALA A 118 -4.17 -3.19 -6.62
C ALA A 118 -5.48 -2.83 -7.30
N THR A 119 -6.49 -3.68 -7.06
CA THR A 119 -7.87 -3.45 -7.47
C THR A 119 -8.82 -3.80 -6.34
N VAL A 120 -9.91 -3.05 -6.23
CA VAL A 120 -10.94 -3.33 -5.23
C VAL A 120 -11.83 -4.46 -5.73
N CYS A 121 -12.10 -5.44 -4.87
CA CYS A 121 -13.03 -6.51 -5.22
C CYS A 121 -14.44 -5.96 -5.32
N ASP A 122 -15.21 -6.48 -6.29
CA ASP A 122 -16.61 -6.10 -6.44
C ASP A 122 -17.37 -6.38 -5.14
N ASN A 123 -18.14 -5.38 -4.71
CA ASN A 123 -18.85 -5.46 -3.45
C ASN A 123 -20.07 -4.54 -3.48
N SER A 124 -21.25 -5.07 -3.12
CA SER A 124 -22.47 -4.29 -3.11
C SER A 124 -22.65 -3.44 -1.87
N LYS A 125 -21.80 -3.65 -0.85
CA LYS A 125 -21.92 -3.00 0.46
C LYS A 125 -21.02 -1.79 0.61
N TYR A 126 -19.83 -1.81 0.00
CA TYR A 126 -18.83 -0.75 0.13
C TYR A 126 -18.37 -0.26 -1.24
N ASP A 127 -18.19 1.05 -1.37
CA ASP A 127 -17.64 1.66 -2.59
C ASP A 127 -16.14 1.92 -2.49
N TYR A 128 -15.47 1.37 -1.48
CA TYR A 128 -14.07 1.63 -1.21
C TYR A 128 -13.41 0.46 -0.49
N SER A 129 -12.09 0.48 -0.50
CA SER A 129 -11.25 -0.32 0.39
C SER A 129 -10.29 0.63 1.10
N LEU A 130 -10.21 0.53 2.43
CA LEU A 130 -9.27 1.32 3.24
C LEU A 130 -8.25 0.39 3.86
N VAL A 131 -6.99 0.67 3.61
CA VAL A 131 -5.87 -0.12 4.13
C VAL A 131 -4.81 0.80 4.72
N GLY A 132 -3.87 0.21 5.44
CA GLY A 132 -2.64 0.87 5.82
C GLY A 132 -1.47 0.22 5.13
N CYS A 133 -0.43 0.99 4.86
CA CYS A 133 0.82 0.48 4.31
C CYS A 133 1.98 0.97 5.16
N THR A 134 2.85 0.05 5.58
CA THR A 134 4.04 0.38 6.36
C THR A 134 5.27 -0.12 5.65
N VAL A 135 6.32 0.70 5.65
CA VAL A 135 7.60 0.36 5.05
C VAL A 135 8.76 0.72 5.98
N ALA A 136 9.83 -0.06 5.87
CA ALA A 136 11.10 0.21 6.55
C ALA A 136 12.24 -0.21 5.60
N PRO A 137 13.21 0.67 5.35
CA PRO A 137 13.27 2.05 5.79
C PRO A 137 12.12 2.87 5.22
N GLY A 138 11.88 4.05 5.81
CA GLY A 138 10.76 4.89 5.43
C GLY A 138 10.74 5.24 3.95
N PHE A 139 9.53 5.50 3.43
CA PHE A 139 9.34 5.77 2.01
C PHE A 139 9.80 7.18 1.64
N GLU A 140 10.48 7.28 0.50
CA GLU A 140 10.78 8.53 -0.20
C GLU A 140 10.38 8.35 -1.67
N PHE A 141 9.94 9.41 -2.34
CA PHE A 141 9.52 9.29 -3.75
C PHE A 141 10.69 8.88 -4.66
N GLU A 142 11.92 9.11 -4.26
CA GLU A 142 13.10 8.60 -4.96
C GLU A 142 13.17 7.07 -5.01
N ASP A 143 12.47 6.38 -4.11
CA ASP A 143 12.42 4.91 -4.08
C ASP A 143 11.42 4.33 -5.08
N PHE A 144 10.62 5.18 -5.70
CA PHE A 144 9.45 4.82 -6.49
C PHE A 144 9.83 4.67 -7.97
N THR A 145 9.32 3.63 -8.60
CA THR A 145 9.55 3.41 -10.03
C THR A 145 8.31 2.94 -10.76
#